data_2284c1f0997255300659b44733f56461
#
_entry.id   2284c1f0997255300659b44733f56461
#
_cell.length_a   1.000
_cell.length_b   1.000
_cell.length_c   1.000
_cell.angle_alpha   90.00
_cell.angle_beta   90.00
_cell.angle_gamma   90.00
#
_symmetry.space_group_name_H-M   'P 1'
#
loop_
_entity.id
_entity.type
_entity.pdbx_description
1 polymer ?
#
loop_
_entity_poly.entity_id
_entity_poly.type
_entity_poly.pdbx_seq_one_letter_code
_entity_poly.pdbx_strand_id
1 'polypeptide(L)'
;IVEKDTIRLALILPIYANATKRNQNTERFYDFYAGVLMAIYDAQAAGMYIELFTYDIDKTVPSISNLLNDPIFPKVDAIIGPAYAQQVDTVAKLAQKDSTFLLVPFASELEQINNNPFIIKFNPSNEKEIEAFVKYLAKKKNEINCILIEQSEGEIIPQSIQILHNALKSRQIPMTKTTIDQIMTNTLSHAFIPNKENILIFNTKNYDNLQTIMPYLEKIHNEYPFTLYTHYSWQDEKIPFSQIYTSVFKQSYQIPGNYSQRFEQYFNYSIIQKLTKITRAQKNVSRLE
;
A
#
# COMPACT_ATOMS: atom_id res chain seq x y z
N ILE A 1 -11.68 -15.65 40.60
CA ILE A 1 -10.81 -14.69 39.91
C ILE A 1 -10.98 -15.02 38.44
N VAL A 2 -11.72 -14.21 37.69
CA VAL A 2 -11.82 -14.34 36.23
C VAL A 2 -10.45 -13.98 35.70
N GLU A 3 -9.72 -14.94 35.15
CA GLU A 3 -8.46 -14.68 34.43
C GLU A 3 -8.79 -13.72 33.28
N LYS A 4 -8.23 -12.52 33.36
CA LYS A 4 -8.43 -11.50 32.34
C LYS A 4 -7.65 -11.93 31.10
N ASP A 5 -8.37 -12.15 29.98
CA ASP A 5 -7.77 -12.50 28.70
C ASP A 5 -6.85 -11.41 28.21
N THR A 6 -5.56 -11.58 28.42
CA THR A 6 -4.54 -10.67 27.93
C THR A 6 -4.19 -11.04 26.47
N ILE A 7 -4.37 -10.10 25.55
CA ILE A 7 -3.90 -10.22 24.18
C ILE A 7 -2.43 -9.81 24.13
N ARG A 8 -1.56 -10.70 23.67
CA ARG A 8 -0.12 -10.47 23.55
C ARG A 8 0.25 -10.15 22.12
N LEU A 9 0.85 -8.98 21.90
CA LEU A 9 1.26 -8.50 20.59
C LEU A 9 2.77 -8.32 20.55
N ALA A 10 3.43 -8.82 19.50
CA ALA A 10 4.80 -8.46 19.19
C ALA A 10 4.79 -7.41 18.05
N LEU A 11 5.46 -6.28 18.26
CA LEU A 11 5.66 -5.25 17.24
C LEU A 11 7.13 -5.23 16.83
N ILE A 12 7.39 -5.52 15.56
CA ILE A 12 8.74 -5.67 15.02
C ILE A 12 8.95 -4.60 13.95
N LEU A 13 9.73 -3.56 14.26
CA LEU A 13 9.95 -2.40 13.41
C LEU A 13 11.41 -1.96 13.42
N PRO A 14 11.91 -1.38 12.31
CA PRO A 14 13.24 -0.75 12.26
C PRO A 14 13.16 0.70 12.75
N ILE A 15 12.97 0.88 14.05
CA ILE A 15 12.79 2.20 14.67
C ILE A 15 14.13 2.94 14.76
N TYR A 16 15.24 2.21 14.90
CA TYR A 16 16.58 2.75 15.09
C TYR A 16 16.62 3.74 16.28
N ALA A 17 16.09 3.31 17.42
CA ALA A 17 15.91 4.15 18.61
C ALA A 17 17.22 4.83 19.09
N ASN A 18 18.36 4.17 18.88
CA ASN A 18 19.69 4.67 19.27
C ASN A 18 20.39 5.48 18.15
N ALA A 19 19.75 5.74 17.02
CA ALA A 19 20.36 6.51 15.95
C ALA A 19 20.49 7.99 16.34
N THR A 20 21.69 8.56 16.18
CA THR A 20 21.96 9.97 16.46
C THR A 20 21.30 10.95 15.50
N LYS A 21 20.95 10.47 14.29
CA LYS A 21 20.20 11.24 13.27
C LYS A 21 19.10 10.38 12.70
N ARG A 22 17.89 10.86 12.80
CA ARG A 22 16.73 10.30 12.11
C ARG A 22 16.75 10.75 10.66
N ASN A 23 16.29 9.89 9.77
CA ASN A 23 16.04 10.24 8.38
C ASN A 23 14.56 10.02 8.05
N GLN A 24 14.09 10.60 6.98
CA GLN A 24 12.70 10.52 6.56
C GLN A 24 12.18 9.07 6.39
N ASN A 25 13.07 8.13 6.04
CA ASN A 25 12.70 6.72 5.91
C ASN A 25 12.42 6.03 7.24
N THR A 26 12.98 6.53 8.35
CA THR A 26 12.77 5.98 9.69
C THR A 26 11.62 6.66 10.41
N GLU A 27 11.33 7.93 10.14
CA GLU A 27 10.23 8.67 10.77
C GLU A 27 8.88 7.99 10.59
N ARG A 28 8.59 7.44 9.42
CA ARG A 28 7.35 6.70 9.16
C ARG A 28 7.12 5.52 10.13
N PHE A 29 8.18 4.90 10.64
CA PHE A 29 8.06 3.80 11.60
C PHE A 29 7.78 4.29 13.01
N TYR A 30 8.24 5.50 13.36
CA TYR A 30 7.83 6.16 14.60
C TYR A 30 6.35 6.55 14.57
N ASP A 31 5.88 7.12 13.45
CA ASP A 31 4.46 7.45 13.28
C ASP A 31 3.59 6.20 13.36
N PHE A 32 4.06 5.10 12.75
CA PHE A 32 3.38 3.82 12.85
C PHE A 32 3.33 3.32 14.30
N TYR A 33 4.46 3.37 15.01
CA TYR A 33 4.56 2.99 16.42
C TYR A 33 3.61 3.84 17.29
N ALA A 34 3.60 5.15 17.10
CA ALA A 34 2.68 6.04 17.79
C ALA A 34 1.21 5.67 17.56
N GLY A 35 0.85 5.36 16.31
CA GLY A 35 -0.50 4.89 15.95
C GLY A 35 -0.88 3.57 16.63
N VAL A 36 0.06 2.63 16.76
CA VAL A 36 -0.14 1.37 17.50
C VAL A 36 -0.41 1.66 18.97
N LEU A 37 0.38 2.53 19.61
CA LEU A 37 0.18 2.89 21.01
C LEU A 37 -1.16 3.57 21.25
N MET A 38 -1.59 4.48 20.38
CA MET A 38 -2.92 5.11 20.47
C MET A 38 -4.03 4.07 20.40
N ALA A 39 -3.94 3.12 19.46
CA ALA A 39 -4.92 2.06 19.31
C ALA A 39 -5.00 1.14 20.52
N ILE A 40 -3.84 0.81 21.12
CA ILE A 40 -3.78 0.01 22.34
C ILE A 40 -4.39 0.77 23.52
N TYR A 41 -4.07 2.05 23.67
CA TYR A 41 -4.62 2.89 24.72
C TYR A 41 -6.17 2.91 24.68
N ASP A 42 -6.76 3.11 23.52
CA ASP A 42 -8.21 3.10 23.35
C ASP A 42 -8.82 1.72 23.58
N ALA A 43 -8.13 0.66 23.15
CA ALA A 43 -8.57 -0.71 23.40
C ALA A 43 -8.55 -1.04 24.90
N GLN A 44 -7.53 -0.58 25.62
CA GLN A 44 -7.44 -0.73 27.08
C GLN A 44 -8.54 0.09 27.79
N ALA A 45 -8.81 1.32 27.34
CA ALA A 45 -9.91 2.13 27.86
C ALA A 45 -11.28 1.47 27.62
N ALA A 46 -11.42 0.68 26.54
CA ALA A 46 -12.60 -0.14 26.27
C ALA A 46 -12.64 -1.48 27.05
N GLY A 47 -11.71 -1.71 28.00
CA GLY A 47 -11.68 -2.87 28.88
C GLY A 47 -10.93 -4.09 28.31
N MET A 48 -10.16 -3.95 27.23
CA MET A 48 -9.27 -5.00 26.76
C MET A 48 -7.93 -4.96 27.48
N TYR A 49 -7.36 -6.14 27.76
CA TYR A 49 -6.01 -6.25 28.30
C TYR A 49 -5.06 -6.58 27.17
N ILE A 50 -4.11 -5.66 26.89
CA ILE A 50 -3.14 -5.81 25.81
C ILE A 50 -1.74 -5.63 26.40
N GLU A 51 -0.89 -6.60 26.12
CA GLU A 51 0.54 -6.58 26.42
C GLU A 51 1.30 -6.45 25.10
N LEU A 52 2.11 -5.39 24.96
CA LEU A 52 2.87 -5.10 23.75
C LEU A 52 4.35 -5.31 23.99
N PHE A 53 4.96 -6.17 23.19
CA PHE A 53 6.41 -6.39 23.12
C PHE A 53 6.94 -5.71 21.87
N THR A 54 7.76 -4.67 22.04
CA THR A 54 8.31 -3.90 20.91
C THR A 54 9.76 -4.26 20.69
N TYR A 55 10.10 -4.61 19.43
CA TYR A 55 11.44 -4.98 19.01
C TYR A 55 11.93 -4.03 17.92
N ASP A 56 13.08 -3.41 18.18
CA ASP A 56 13.79 -2.57 17.24
C ASP A 56 14.83 -3.41 16.49
N ILE A 57 14.59 -3.68 15.21
CA ILE A 57 15.48 -4.52 14.40
C ILE A 57 15.86 -3.80 13.11
N ASP A 58 17.04 -4.08 12.59
CA ASP A 58 17.45 -3.59 11.28
C ASP A 58 16.76 -4.35 10.13
N LYS A 59 17.09 -3.96 8.89
CA LYS A 59 16.47 -4.52 7.68
C LYS A 59 17.01 -5.91 7.28
N THR A 60 17.94 -6.49 8.04
CA THR A 60 18.60 -7.74 7.65
C THR A 60 17.81 -8.98 8.07
N VAL A 61 17.91 -10.05 7.30
CA VAL A 61 17.29 -11.34 7.65
C VAL A 61 17.91 -11.97 8.91
N PRO A 62 19.25 -11.92 9.12
CA PRO A 62 19.84 -12.41 10.38
C PRO A 62 19.27 -11.76 11.64
N SER A 63 18.99 -10.45 11.63
CA SER A 63 18.42 -9.78 12.81
C SER A 63 17.07 -10.36 13.21
N ILE A 64 16.16 -10.59 12.24
CA ILE A 64 14.87 -11.20 12.54
C ILE A 64 15.03 -12.68 12.97
N SER A 65 15.92 -13.42 12.34
CA SER A 65 16.18 -14.82 12.70
C SER A 65 16.73 -14.95 14.13
N ASN A 66 17.63 -14.06 14.53
CA ASN A 66 18.17 -14.02 15.89
C ASN A 66 17.09 -13.69 16.90
N LEU A 67 16.22 -12.70 16.61
CA LEU A 67 15.10 -12.35 17.48
C LEU A 67 14.16 -13.54 17.70
N LEU A 68 13.73 -14.20 16.64
CA LEU A 68 12.77 -15.32 16.73
C LEU A 68 13.33 -16.59 17.38
N ASN A 69 14.66 -16.77 17.37
CA ASN A 69 15.35 -17.86 18.04
C ASN A 69 15.74 -17.52 19.49
N ASP A 70 15.51 -16.29 19.93
CA ASP A 70 15.79 -15.92 21.33
C ASP A 70 14.78 -16.62 22.25
N PRO A 71 15.25 -17.41 23.25
CA PRO A 71 14.36 -18.06 24.21
C PRO A 71 13.47 -17.09 25.00
N ILE A 72 13.84 -15.81 25.05
CA ILE A 72 13.08 -14.74 25.71
C ILE A 72 11.92 -14.24 24.83
N PHE A 73 11.93 -14.55 23.51
CA PHE A 73 10.83 -14.14 22.62
C PHE A 73 9.52 -14.78 23.11
N PRO A 74 8.54 -14.00 23.55
CA PRO A 74 7.35 -14.53 24.19
C PRO A 74 6.42 -15.22 23.20
N LYS A 75 5.62 -16.16 23.68
CA LYS A 75 4.48 -16.65 22.91
C LYS A 75 3.46 -15.51 22.82
N VAL A 76 3.15 -15.08 21.59
CA VAL A 76 2.23 -13.98 21.30
C VAL A 76 1.03 -14.45 20.48
N ASP A 77 -0.07 -13.74 20.57
CA ASP A 77 -1.29 -14.01 19.81
C ASP A 77 -1.21 -13.43 18.39
N ALA A 78 -0.45 -12.34 18.22
CA ALA A 78 -0.21 -11.76 16.91
C ALA A 78 1.15 -11.03 16.85
N ILE A 79 1.72 -11.01 15.63
CA ILE A 79 2.94 -10.29 15.29
C ILE A 79 2.58 -9.19 14.30
N ILE A 80 3.02 -7.96 14.53
CA ILE A 80 2.86 -6.80 13.66
C ILE A 80 4.23 -6.43 13.09
N GLY A 81 4.38 -6.46 11.79
CA GLY A 81 5.67 -6.39 11.11
C GLY A 81 6.17 -7.80 10.73
N PRO A 82 7.41 -7.91 10.28
CA PRO A 82 8.42 -6.87 10.10
C PRO A 82 8.09 -5.92 8.95
N ALA A 83 8.87 -4.83 8.87
CA ALA A 83 8.63 -3.79 7.88
C ALA A 83 9.08 -4.16 6.46
N TYR A 84 10.07 -5.02 6.32
CA TYR A 84 10.70 -5.36 5.04
C TYR A 84 10.28 -6.73 4.53
N ALA A 85 9.87 -6.80 3.26
CA ALA A 85 9.37 -8.03 2.63
C ALA A 85 10.31 -9.23 2.78
N GLN A 86 11.63 -9.01 2.65
CA GLN A 86 12.65 -10.06 2.80
C GLN A 86 12.70 -10.72 4.17
N GLN A 87 12.16 -10.08 5.20
CA GLN A 87 12.08 -10.62 6.56
C GLN A 87 10.75 -11.34 6.82
N VAL A 88 9.72 -11.03 6.03
CA VAL A 88 8.37 -11.55 6.25
C VAL A 88 8.32 -13.07 6.13
N ASP A 89 9.05 -13.67 5.18
CA ASP A 89 9.04 -15.12 4.99
C ASP A 89 9.54 -15.88 6.23
N THR A 90 10.52 -15.33 6.92
CA THR A 90 11.04 -15.92 8.16
C THR A 90 9.98 -15.91 9.26
N VAL A 91 9.30 -14.79 9.45
CA VAL A 91 8.22 -14.65 10.45
C VAL A 91 6.98 -15.44 10.04
N ALA A 92 6.68 -15.52 8.75
CA ALA A 92 5.54 -16.27 8.23
C ALA A 92 5.62 -17.77 8.55
N LYS A 93 6.82 -18.35 8.49
CA LYS A 93 7.05 -19.75 8.89
C LYS A 93 6.75 -19.99 10.36
N LEU A 94 7.19 -19.07 11.23
CA LEU A 94 6.88 -19.13 12.66
C LEU A 94 5.38 -18.96 12.90
N ALA A 95 4.77 -17.96 12.27
CA ALA A 95 3.34 -17.67 12.39
C ALA A 95 2.48 -18.88 12.00
N GLN A 96 2.84 -19.59 10.93
CA GLN A 96 2.15 -20.80 10.51
C GLN A 96 2.35 -21.96 11.50
N LYS A 97 3.60 -22.16 11.97
CA LYS A 97 3.93 -23.21 12.93
C LYS A 97 3.17 -23.05 14.25
N ASP A 98 3.08 -21.83 14.75
CA ASP A 98 2.54 -21.53 16.07
C ASP A 98 1.07 -21.09 16.01
N SER A 99 0.44 -21.12 14.83
CA SER A 99 -0.92 -20.62 14.59
C SER A 99 -1.13 -19.17 15.09
N THR A 100 -0.11 -18.34 14.90
CA THR A 100 -0.06 -16.94 15.32
C THR A 100 -0.37 -16.03 14.14
N PHE A 101 -1.20 -15.01 14.32
CA PHE A 101 -1.45 -14.03 13.26
C PHE A 101 -0.20 -13.20 12.97
N LEU A 102 0.08 -13.05 11.68
CA LEU A 102 1.12 -12.15 11.17
C LEU A 102 0.49 -11.01 10.38
N LEU A 103 0.57 -9.81 10.92
CA LEU A 103 0.11 -8.59 10.29
C LEU A 103 1.26 -7.95 9.53
N VAL A 104 1.12 -7.80 8.21
CA VAL A 104 2.15 -7.21 7.35
C VAL A 104 1.67 -5.84 6.84
N PRO A 105 2.08 -4.73 7.50
CA PRO A 105 1.56 -3.41 7.17
C PRO A 105 2.25 -2.73 5.99
N PHE A 106 3.50 -3.08 5.66
CA PHE A 106 4.30 -2.31 4.71
C PHE A 106 4.59 -3.00 3.38
N ALA A 107 4.68 -4.33 3.37
CA ALA A 107 4.98 -5.05 2.13
C ALA A 107 3.72 -5.20 1.25
N SER A 108 3.85 -4.84 -0.03
CA SER A 108 2.78 -4.98 -1.03
C SER A 108 2.83 -6.31 -1.77
N GLU A 109 4.01 -6.89 -1.94
CA GLU A 109 4.22 -8.18 -2.61
C GLU A 109 4.77 -9.21 -1.62
N LEU A 110 4.10 -10.34 -1.50
CA LEU A 110 4.47 -11.47 -0.65
C LEU A 110 4.17 -12.77 -1.38
N GLU A 111 5.18 -13.61 -1.55
CA GLU A 111 5.06 -14.91 -2.21
C GLU A 111 4.22 -15.91 -1.40
N GLN A 112 4.31 -15.84 -0.09
CA GLN A 112 3.73 -16.81 0.85
C GLN A 112 2.24 -16.55 1.17
N ILE A 113 1.65 -15.43 0.74
CA ILE A 113 0.32 -15.01 1.22
C ILE A 113 -0.80 -16.01 0.90
N ASN A 114 -0.72 -16.67 -0.25
CA ASN A 114 -1.77 -17.57 -0.71
C ASN A 114 -1.78 -18.92 0.03
N ASN A 115 -0.68 -19.27 0.68
CA ASN A 115 -0.47 -20.58 1.30
C ASN A 115 -0.44 -20.55 2.82
N ASN A 116 -0.53 -19.35 3.43
CA ASN A 116 -0.48 -19.20 4.87
C ASN A 116 -1.70 -18.43 5.38
N PRO A 117 -2.68 -19.11 6.02
CA PRO A 117 -3.93 -18.49 6.47
C PRO A 117 -3.75 -17.51 7.63
N PHE A 118 -2.59 -17.49 8.26
CA PHE A 118 -2.29 -16.59 9.38
C PHE A 118 -1.74 -15.23 8.94
N ILE A 119 -1.46 -15.03 7.65
CA ILE A 119 -0.98 -13.74 7.14
C ILE A 119 -2.13 -12.80 6.83
N ILE A 120 -2.08 -11.62 7.43
CA ILE A 120 -2.99 -10.51 7.14
C ILE A 120 -2.17 -9.38 6.51
N LYS A 121 -2.34 -9.19 5.20
CA LYS A 121 -1.66 -8.12 4.45
C LYS A 121 -2.58 -6.91 4.33
N PHE A 122 -2.04 -5.72 4.55
CA PHE A 122 -2.81 -4.46 4.46
C PHE A 122 -2.64 -3.76 3.13
N ASN A 123 -1.41 -3.73 2.60
CA ASN A 123 -1.20 -3.11 1.31
C ASN A 123 -1.69 -4.04 0.20
N PRO A 124 -2.55 -3.56 -0.69
CA PRO A 124 -2.96 -4.34 -1.86
C PRO A 124 -1.74 -4.65 -2.73
N SER A 125 -1.82 -5.72 -3.49
CA SER A 125 -0.86 -5.95 -4.57
C SER A 125 -1.13 -4.97 -5.72
N ASN A 126 -0.11 -4.71 -6.52
CA ASN A 126 -0.23 -3.89 -7.72
C ASN A 126 -1.35 -4.38 -8.66
N GLU A 127 -1.56 -5.70 -8.75
CA GLU A 127 -2.66 -6.30 -9.51
C GLU A 127 -4.03 -5.88 -8.97
N LYS A 128 -4.20 -5.85 -7.64
CA LYS A 128 -5.45 -5.44 -7.00
C LYS A 128 -5.73 -3.95 -7.16
N GLU A 129 -4.70 -3.12 -7.14
CA GLU A 129 -4.83 -1.70 -7.43
C GLU A 129 -5.26 -1.47 -8.88
N ILE A 130 -4.61 -2.14 -9.83
CA ILE A 130 -4.97 -2.10 -11.25
C ILE A 130 -6.40 -2.60 -11.46
N GLU A 131 -6.78 -3.72 -10.83
CA GLU A 131 -8.14 -4.27 -10.92
C GLU A 131 -9.19 -3.24 -10.43
N ALA A 132 -8.93 -2.58 -9.31
CA ALA A 132 -9.81 -1.55 -8.75
C ALA A 132 -9.95 -0.35 -9.69
N PHE A 133 -8.83 0.11 -10.26
CA PHE A 133 -8.82 1.20 -11.24
C PHE A 133 -9.60 0.84 -12.51
N VAL A 134 -9.33 -0.32 -13.09
CA VAL A 134 -10.02 -0.78 -14.31
C VAL A 134 -11.51 -1.01 -14.04
N LYS A 135 -11.88 -1.47 -12.85
CA LYS A 135 -13.29 -1.57 -12.43
C LYS A 135 -13.96 -0.20 -12.35
N TYR A 136 -13.25 0.82 -11.88
CA TYR A 136 -13.73 2.21 -11.88
C TYR A 136 -13.96 2.69 -13.32
N LEU A 137 -12.99 2.52 -14.22
CA LEU A 137 -13.11 2.92 -15.62
C LEU A 137 -14.25 2.18 -16.35
N ALA A 138 -14.44 0.89 -16.05
CA ALA A 138 -15.49 0.08 -16.68
C ALA A 138 -16.92 0.62 -16.43
N LYS A 139 -17.14 1.32 -15.31
CA LYS A 139 -18.44 1.94 -15.02
C LYS A 139 -18.75 3.11 -15.95
N LYS A 140 -17.73 3.75 -16.49
CA LYS A 140 -17.80 4.93 -17.36
C LYS A 140 -17.34 4.66 -18.79
N LYS A 141 -17.19 3.41 -19.22
CA LYS A 141 -16.52 3.05 -20.48
C LYS A 141 -17.04 3.74 -21.74
N ASN A 142 -18.30 4.15 -21.77
CA ASN A 142 -18.91 4.85 -22.89
C ASN A 142 -18.65 6.38 -22.87
N GLU A 143 -18.29 6.93 -21.72
CA GLU A 143 -18.07 8.35 -21.47
C GLU A 143 -16.58 8.74 -21.52
N ILE A 144 -15.70 7.75 -21.38
CA ILE A 144 -14.25 7.96 -21.30
C ILE A 144 -13.54 7.59 -22.59
N ASN A 145 -12.35 8.15 -22.73
CA ASN A 145 -11.35 7.78 -23.72
C ASN A 145 -10.01 7.57 -23.01
N CYS A 146 -9.48 6.37 -23.02
CA CYS A 146 -8.23 6.04 -22.37
C CYS A 146 -7.06 6.14 -23.37
N ILE A 147 -6.02 6.86 -22.98
CA ILE A 147 -4.78 7.00 -23.74
C ILE A 147 -3.65 6.46 -22.86
N LEU A 148 -3.08 5.33 -23.23
CA LEU A 148 -2.02 4.68 -22.48
C LEU A 148 -0.66 5.12 -23.00
N ILE A 149 0.14 5.75 -22.12
CA ILE A 149 1.52 6.12 -22.43
C ILE A 149 2.42 4.91 -22.12
N GLU A 150 3.04 4.39 -23.18
CA GLU A 150 4.05 3.34 -23.10
C GLU A 150 5.45 3.97 -23.17
N GLN A 151 6.44 3.22 -22.72
CA GLN A 151 7.84 3.61 -22.89
C GLN A 151 8.22 3.57 -24.39
N SER A 152 9.34 4.21 -24.75
CA SER A 152 9.82 4.26 -26.13
C SER A 152 10.10 2.85 -26.68
N GLU A 153 10.08 2.70 -28.00
CA GLU A 153 10.32 1.41 -28.65
C GLU A 153 11.66 0.79 -28.22
N GLY A 154 11.62 -0.51 -27.87
CA GLY A 154 12.81 -1.27 -27.45
C GLY A 154 13.02 -1.36 -25.93
N GLU A 155 12.26 -0.65 -25.12
CA GLU A 155 12.30 -0.80 -23.67
C GLU A 155 11.42 -1.97 -23.19
N ILE A 156 11.88 -2.63 -22.11
CA ILE A 156 11.11 -3.71 -21.48
C ILE A 156 9.86 -3.10 -20.83
N ILE A 157 8.69 -3.50 -21.31
CA ILE A 157 7.41 -3.07 -20.74
C ILE A 157 7.29 -3.65 -19.32
N PRO A 158 7.21 -2.82 -18.27
CA PRO A 158 7.03 -3.29 -16.92
C PRO A 158 5.82 -4.21 -16.76
N GLN A 159 5.93 -5.25 -15.95
CA GLN A 159 4.84 -6.22 -15.73
C GLN A 159 3.53 -5.52 -15.33
N SER A 160 3.61 -4.46 -14.53
CA SER A 160 2.44 -3.67 -14.13
C SER A 160 1.68 -3.05 -15.31
N ILE A 161 2.38 -2.60 -16.34
CA ILE A 161 1.76 -2.05 -17.54
C ILE A 161 1.12 -3.17 -18.37
N GLN A 162 1.74 -4.34 -18.44
CA GLN A 162 1.16 -5.50 -19.12
C GLN A 162 -0.13 -5.96 -18.43
N ILE A 163 -0.13 -6.00 -17.08
CA ILE A 163 -1.33 -6.34 -16.30
C ILE A 163 -2.44 -5.32 -16.54
N LEU A 164 -2.11 -4.02 -16.52
CA LEU A 164 -3.07 -2.95 -16.79
C LEU A 164 -3.66 -3.08 -18.21
N HIS A 165 -2.82 -3.27 -19.20
CA HIS A 165 -3.25 -3.46 -20.59
C HIS A 165 -4.22 -4.64 -20.75
N ASN A 166 -3.86 -5.79 -20.18
CA ASN A 166 -4.70 -6.99 -20.22
C ASN A 166 -6.03 -6.78 -19.48
N ALA A 167 -6.01 -6.09 -18.35
CA ALA A 167 -7.20 -5.78 -17.58
C ALA A 167 -8.15 -4.80 -18.32
N LEU A 168 -7.63 -3.78 -18.99
CA LEU A 168 -8.41 -2.87 -19.82
C LEU A 168 -9.05 -3.63 -21.00
N LYS A 169 -8.27 -4.45 -21.69
CA LYS A 169 -8.73 -5.26 -22.82
C LYS A 169 -9.81 -6.26 -22.43
N SER A 170 -9.64 -6.96 -21.31
CA SER A 170 -10.61 -7.96 -20.83
C SER A 170 -11.98 -7.36 -20.50
N ARG A 171 -12.04 -6.08 -20.12
CA ARG A 171 -13.27 -5.34 -19.85
C ARG A 171 -13.79 -4.53 -21.04
N GLN A 172 -13.16 -4.69 -22.20
CA GLN A 172 -13.53 -3.98 -23.44
C GLN A 172 -13.57 -2.46 -23.24
N ILE A 173 -12.58 -1.91 -22.50
CA ILE A 173 -12.42 -0.47 -22.35
C ILE A 173 -11.65 0.02 -23.58
N PRO A 174 -12.20 0.98 -24.35
CA PRO A 174 -11.49 1.57 -25.49
C PRO A 174 -10.21 2.25 -25.03
N MET A 175 -9.09 1.96 -25.68
CA MET A 175 -7.83 2.60 -25.37
C MET A 175 -6.99 2.80 -26.62
N THR A 176 -6.31 3.92 -26.68
CA THR A 176 -5.27 4.25 -27.64
C THR A 176 -3.93 4.17 -26.95
N LYS A 177 -2.90 3.67 -27.63
CA LYS A 177 -1.53 3.64 -27.11
C LYS A 177 -0.73 4.77 -27.73
N THR A 178 0.16 5.32 -26.93
CA THR A 178 1.14 6.31 -27.38
C THR A 178 2.47 6.10 -26.66
N THR A 179 3.54 6.64 -27.23
CA THR A 179 4.86 6.62 -26.62
C THR A 179 5.28 8.01 -26.14
N ILE A 180 6.31 8.07 -25.31
CA ILE A 180 6.93 9.34 -24.88
C ILE A 180 7.37 10.15 -26.10
N ASP A 181 7.99 9.52 -27.08
CA ASP A 181 8.46 10.18 -28.31
C ASP A 181 7.31 10.80 -29.12
N GLN A 182 6.18 10.09 -29.21
CA GLN A 182 4.99 10.61 -29.90
C GLN A 182 4.39 11.82 -29.17
N ILE A 183 4.46 11.87 -27.84
CA ILE A 183 4.06 13.03 -27.06
C ILE A 183 4.98 14.21 -27.36
N MET A 184 6.30 14.00 -27.37
CA MET A 184 7.30 15.04 -27.62
C MET A 184 7.21 15.61 -29.04
N THR A 185 6.82 14.80 -30.03
CA THR A 185 6.63 15.24 -31.42
C THR A 185 5.25 15.81 -31.72
N ASN A 186 4.39 15.95 -30.70
CA ASN A 186 3.02 16.48 -30.80
C ASN A 186 2.12 15.74 -31.79
N THR A 187 2.34 14.44 -31.96
CA THR A 187 1.52 13.60 -32.84
C THR A 187 0.29 13.01 -32.15
N LEU A 188 0.02 13.44 -30.91
CA LEU A 188 -0.97 12.85 -30.03
C LEU A 188 -2.40 13.43 -30.20
N SER A 189 -2.56 14.56 -30.90
CA SER A 189 -3.84 15.29 -30.96
C SER A 189 -5.04 14.44 -31.43
N HIS A 190 -4.81 13.51 -32.35
CA HIS A 190 -5.86 12.61 -32.83
C HIS A 190 -6.25 11.48 -31.89
N ALA A 191 -5.52 11.27 -30.80
CA ALA A 191 -5.90 10.32 -29.77
C ALA A 191 -6.98 10.88 -28.82
N PHE A 192 -7.15 12.19 -28.76
CA PHE A 192 -8.16 12.83 -27.92
C PHE A 192 -9.52 12.88 -28.62
N ILE A 193 -10.55 12.49 -27.89
CA ILE A 193 -11.92 12.50 -28.40
C ILE A 193 -12.66 13.67 -27.75
N PRO A 194 -13.15 14.65 -28.55
CA PRO A 194 -14.02 15.70 -28.06
C PRO A 194 -15.28 15.11 -27.40
N ASN A 195 -15.78 15.76 -26.36
CA ASN A 195 -16.99 15.36 -25.62
C ASN A 195 -16.86 14.02 -24.84
N LYS A 196 -15.66 13.50 -24.68
CA LYS A 196 -15.37 12.42 -23.74
C LYS A 196 -14.41 12.87 -22.65
N GLU A 197 -14.50 12.25 -21.48
CA GLU A 197 -13.48 12.39 -20.44
C GLU A 197 -12.22 11.67 -20.93
N ASN A 198 -11.22 12.43 -21.37
CA ASN A 198 -9.93 11.86 -21.80
C ASN A 198 -9.10 11.54 -20.55
N ILE A 199 -8.69 10.29 -20.41
CA ILE A 199 -7.85 9.81 -19.30
C ILE A 199 -6.52 9.37 -19.88
N LEU A 200 -5.48 10.14 -19.54
CA LEU A 200 -4.11 9.86 -19.95
C LEU A 200 -3.46 8.98 -18.86
N ILE A 201 -3.08 7.77 -19.21
CA ILE A 201 -2.59 6.78 -18.25
C ILE A 201 -1.07 6.68 -18.36
N PHE A 202 -0.37 7.11 -17.32
CA PHE A 202 1.08 7.03 -17.24
C PHE A 202 1.50 6.38 -15.92
N ASN A 203 1.43 5.05 -15.87
CA ASN A 203 1.71 4.27 -14.67
C ASN A 203 3.18 3.84 -14.60
N THR A 204 4.09 4.80 -14.47
CA THR A 204 5.51 4.55 -14.24
C THR A 204 5.93 5.01 -12.84
N LYS A 205 6.98 4.40 -12.30
CA LYS A 205 7.65 4.85 -11.07
C LYS A 205 8.79 5.83 -11.36
N ASN A 206 9.17 5.98 -12.62
CA ASN A 206 10.24 6.88 -13.04
C ASN A 206 9.69 8.30 -13.24
N TYR A 207 9.96 9.15 -12.26
CA TYR A 207 9.50 10.55 -12.28
C TYR A 207 10.22 11.39 -13.35
N ASP A 208 11.46 11.07 -13.70
CA ASP A 208 12.21 11.80 -14.72
C ASP A 208 11.50 11.73 -16.08
N ASN A 209 10.90 10.59 -16.40
CA ASN A 209 10.11 10.44 -17.62
C ASN A 209 8.88 11.36 -17.63
N LEU A 210 8.22 11.54 -16.48
CA LEU A 210 7.10 12.48 -16.37
C LEU A 210 7.58 13.92 -16.52
N GLN A 211 8.66 14.32 -15.85
CA GLN A 211 9.24 15.66 -15.96
C GLN A 211 9.61 15.99 -17.41
N THR A 212 10.16 15.03 -18.14
CA THR A 212 10.56 15.20 -19.54
C THR A 212 9.36 15.53 -20.43
N ILE A 213 8.22 14.89 -20.23
CA ILE A 213 7.03 15.11 -21.07
C ILE A 213 6.11 16.20 -20.56
N MET A 214 6.32 16.71 -19.34
CA MET A 214 5.42 17.69 -18.71
C MET A 214 5.14 18.93 -19.57
N PRO A 215 6.15 19.61 -20.17
CA PRO A 215 5.92 20.78 -21.01
C PRO A 215 5.03 20.49 -22.25
N TYR A 216 5.14 19.29 -22.78
CA TYR A 216 4.33 18.85 -23.93
C TYR A 216 2.89 18.55 -23.48
N LEU A 217 2.72 17.92 -22.33
CA LEU A 217 1.41 17.65 -21.74
C LEU A 217 0.67 18.95 -21.40
N GLU A 218 1.33 19.98 -20.91
CA GLU A 218 0.75 21.30 -20.64
C GLU A 218 0.21 21.93 -21.92
N LYS A 219 0.97 21.87 -23.01
CA LYS A 219 0.54 22.37 -24.29
C LYS A 219 -0.69 21.62 -24.80
N ILE A 220 -0.66 20.29 -24.74
CA ILE A 220 -1.77 19.44 -25.18
C ILE A 220 -3.01 19.68 -24.31
N HIS A 221 -2.86 19.84 -23.01
CA HIS A 221 -3.97 20.05 -22.07
C HIS A 221 -4.75 21.35 -22.36
N ASN A 222 -4.08 22.39 -22.85
CA ASN A 222 -4.74 23.64 -23.24
C ASN A 222 -5.69 23.48 -24.44
N GLU A 223 -5.40 22.51 -25.32
CA GLU A 223 -6.22 22.22 -26.49
C GLU A 223 -7.23 21.09 -26.22
N TYR A 224 -6.79 20.08 -25.49
CA TYR A 224 -7.54 18.85 -25.18
C TYR A 224 -7.47 18.55 -23.68
N PRO A 225 -8.46 18.99 -22.89
CA PRO A 225 -8.49 18.69 -21.47
C PRO A 225 -8.47 17.18 -21.19
N PHE A 226 -7.65 16.77 -20.24
CA PHE A 226 -7.55 15.39 -19.81
C PHE A 226 -7.32 15.28 -18.31
N THR A 227 -7.56 14.11 -17.75
CA THR A 227 -7.19 13.73 -16.39
C THR A 227 -6.00 12.76 -16.48
N LEU A 228 -4.95 13.03 -15.70
CA LEU A 228 -3.76 12.20 -15.68
C LEU A 228 -3.88 11.12 -14.60
N TYR A 229 -3.82 9.86 -14.99
CA TYR A 229 -3.66 8.75 -14.07
C TYR A 229 -2.18 8.43 -13.88
N THR A 230 -1.74 8.49 -12.62
CA THR A 230 -0.33 8.28 -12.25
C THR A 230 -0.18 7.24 -11.16
N HIS A 231 1.05 6.83 -10.93
CA HIS A 231 1.40 6.05 -9.74
C HIS A 231 1.22 6.90 -8.47
N TYR A 232 0.73 6.31 -7.40
CA TYR A 232 0.44 7.01 -6.13
C TYR A 232 1.66 7.68 -5.49
N SER A 233 2.89 7.22 -5.79
CA SER A 233 4.13 7.85 -5.28
C SER A 233 4.28 9.32 -5.71
N TRP A 234 3.52 9.77 -6.71
CA TRP A 234 3.57 11.14 -7.23
C TRP A 234 2.45 12.03 -6.69
N GLN A 235 1.73 11.56 -5.67
CA GLN A 235 0.61 12.32 -5.09
C GLN A 235 1.01 13.68 -4.52
N ASP A 236 2.24 13.82 -4.06
CA ASP A 236 2.78 15.03 -3.44
C ASP A 236 3.57 15.90 -4.44
N GLU A 237 3.68 15.46 -5.70
CA GLU A 237 4.34 16.21 -6.75
C GLU A 237 3.42 17.31 -7.30
N LYS A 238 4.03 18.44 -7.67
CA LYS A 238 3.28 19.56 -8.27
C LYS A 238 2.96 19.27 -9.73
N ILE A 239 1.89 18.55 -9.96
CA ILE A 239 1.37 18.27 -11.30
C ILE A 239 0.22 19.22 -11.59
N PRO A 240 0.28 20.00 -12.69
CA PRO A 240 -0.70 21.06 -12.99
C PRO A 240 -2.04 20.55 -13.55
N PHE A 241 -2.26 19.23 -13.56
CA PHE A 241 -3.46 18.57 -14.10
C PHE A 241 -4.29 17.92 -13.01
N SER A 242 -5.56 17.67 -13.30
CA SER A 242 -6.36 16.74 -12.50
C SER A 242 -5.72 15.37 -12.48
N GLN A 243 -5.49 14.83 -11.29
CA GLN A 243 -4.88 13.53 -11.10
C GLN A 243 -5.88 12.50 -10.57
N ILE A 244 -5.79 11.31 -11.13
CA ILE A 244 -6.35 10.09 -10.54
C ILE A 244 -5.18 9.21 -10.13
N TYR A 245 -5.16 8.78 -8.90
CA TYR A 245 -4.25 7.73 -8.44
C TYR A 245 -5.00 6.77 -7.53
N THR A 246 -4.66 5.49 -7.63
CA THR A 246 -5.20 4.51 -6.70
C THR A 246 -4.44 4.63 -5.39
N SER A 247 -5.06 5.25 -4.41
CA SER A 247 -4.64 5.16 -3.03
C SER A 247 -5.79 4.54 -2.25
N VAL A 248 -5.66 3.26 -1.94
CA VAL A 248 -6.61 2.55 -1.09
C VAL A 248 -6.78 3.25 0.25
N PHE A 249 -5.78 4.00 0.68
CA PHE A 249 -5.75 4.72 1.93
C PHE A 249 -6.54 6.02 1.90
N LYS A 250 -6.49 6.80 0.82
CA LYS A 250 -7.21 8.09 0.73
C LYS A 250 -8.71 7.94 0.44
N GLN A 251 -9.14 6.88 -0.22
CA GLN A 251 -10.58 6.64 -0.46
C GLN A 251 -11.36 6.20 0.78
N SER A 252 -10.67 5.64 1.78
CA SER A 252 -11.32 5.11 2.98
C SER A 252 -11.54 6.14 4.07
N TYR A 253 -10.84 7.28 4.03
CA TYR A 253 -10.87 8.27 5.10
C TYR A 253 -10.84 9.69 4.52
N GLN A 254 -12.00 10.34 4.43
CA GLN A 254 -12.07 11.79 4.22
C GLN A 254 -11.67 12.49 5.53
N ILE A 255 -10.38 12.68 5.75
CA ILE A 255 -9.88 13.44 6.89
C ILE A 255 -9.58 14.86 6.42
N PRO A 256 -10.25 15.89 6.96
CA PRO A 256 -10.00 17.28 6.57
C PRO A 256 -8.70 17.83 7.15
N GLY A 257 -7.88 18.54 6.34
CA GLY A 257 -6.74 19.34 6.79
C GLY A 257 -5.34 18.74 6.50
N ASN A 258 -4.24 19.45 6.81
CA ASN A 258 -2.82 19.10 6.59
C ASN A 258 -2.37 17.82 7.34
N TYR A 259 -2.62 16.61 6.81
CA TYR A 259 -2.76 15.40 7.60
C TYR A 259 -1.92 14.19 7.15
N SER A 260 -0.83 14.36 6.43
CA SER A 260 -0.01 13.20 6.10
C SER A 260 0.42 12.41 7.35
N GLN A 261 0.88 13.10 8.40
CA GLN A 261 1.25 12.46 9.67
C GLN A 261 0.05 11.87 10.43
N ARG A 262 -1.05 12.62 10.54
CA ARG A 262 -2.25 12.13 11.24
C ARG A 262 -2.96 11.01 10.49
N PHE A 263 -2.87 10.99 9.17
CA PHE A 263 -3.45 9.91 8.37
C PHE A 263 -2.81 8.56 8.66
N GLU A 264 -1.49 8.48 8.69
CA GLU A 264 -0.79 7.24 9.04
C GLU A 264 -1.11 6.79 10.47
N GLN A 265 -1.22 7.70 11.42
CA GLN A 265 -1.64 7.41 12.78
C GLN A 265 -3.06 6.81 12.84
N TYR A 266 -4.04 7.42 12.20
CA TYR A 266 -5.42 6.91 12.17
C TYR A 266 -5.57 5.61 11.39
N PHE A 267 -4.84 5.45 10.31
CA PHE A 267 -4.82 4.22 9.56
C PHE A 267 -4.31 3.06 10.42
N ASN A 268 -3.20 3.26 11.09
CA ASN A 268 -2.61 2.27 11.98
C ASN A 268 -3.52 1.94 13.16
N TYR A 269 -4.18 2.94 13.72
CA TYR A 269 -5.23 2.79 14.72
C TYR A 269 -6.34 1.82 14.25
N SER A 270 -6.92 2.03 13.08
CA SER A 270 -8.00 1.19 12.58
C SER A 270 -7.58 -0.25 12.29
N ILE A 271 -6.33 -0.47 11.90
CA ILE A 271 -5.71 -1.79 11.71
C ILE A 271 -5.66 -2.55 13.03
N ILE A 272 -5.09 -1.93 14.06
CA ILE A 272 -4.93 -2.56 15.37
C ILE A 272 -6.30 -2.85 15.99
N GLN A 273 -7.27 -1.97 15.84
CA GLN A 273 -8.65 -2.19 16.27
C GLN A 273 -9.27 -3.44 15.63
N LYS A 274 -9.06 -3.64 14.32
CA LYS A 274 -9.56 -4.85 13.62
C LYS A 274 -8.83 -6.10 14.10
N LEU A 275 -7.50 -6.04 14.23
CA LEU A 275 -6.70 -7.16 14.68
C LEU A 275 -7.11 -7.63 16.08
N THR A 276 -7.24 -6.70 17.03
CA THR A 276 -7.65 -7.04 18.39
C THR A 276 -9.04 -7.67 18.44
N LYS A 277 -10.00 -7.22 17.61
CA LYS A 277 -11.31 -7.84 17.48
C LYS A 277 -11.24 -9.27 16.94
N ILE A 278 -10.44 -9.51 15.91
CA ILE A 278 -10.24 -10.85 15.32
C ILE A 278 -9.61 -11.78 16.35
N THR A 279 -8.53 -11.35 17.00
CA THR A 279 -7.81 -12.15 18.02
C THR A 279 -8.73 -12.50 19.19
N ARG A 280 -9.56 -11.56 19.66
CA ARG A 280 -10.55 -11.80 20.72
C ARG A 280 -11.61 -12.81 20.29
N ALA A 281 -12.12 -12.71 19.06
CA ALA A 281 -13.10 -13.64 18.53
C ALA A 281 -12.56 -15.08 18.50
N GLN A 282 -11.31 -15.29 18.06
CA GLN A 282 -10.68 -16.61 18.05
C GLN A 282 -10.48 -17.20 19.45
N LYS A 283 -10.02 -16.39 20.41
CA LYS A 283 -9.87 -16.86 21.82
C LYS A 283 -11.20 -17.31 22.40
N ASN A 284 -12.30 -16.67 22.00
CA ASN A 284 -13.64 -17.07 22.44
C ASN A 284 -14.11 -18.38 21.78
N VAL A 285 -13.74 -18.66 20.53
CA VAL A 285 -14.06 -19.91 19.84
C VAL A 285 -13.28 -21.09 20.43
N SER A 286 -11.97 -20.93 20.66
CA SER A 286 -11.12 -21.98 21.25
C SER A 286 -11.46 -22.35 22.71
N ARG A 287 -12.38 -21.62 23.35
CA ARG A 287 -12.89 -21.92 24.68
C ARG A 287 -14.24 -22.67 24.67
N LEU A 288 -14.87 -22.70 23.50
CA LEU A 288 -16.16 -23.40 23.32
C LEU A 288 -15.97 -24.82 22.76
N GLU A 289 -14.74 -25.14 22.29
CA GLU A 289 -14.25 -26.48 21.97
C GLU A 289 -13.55 -27.13 23.19
#